data_06ec503a7369d9f56a55f4083d272487
#
_entry.id   06ec503a7369d9f56a55f4083d272487
#
_cell.length_a   1.000
_cell.length_b   1.000
_cell.length_c   1.000
_cell.angle_alpha   90.00
_cell.angle_beta   90.00
_cell.angle_gamma   90.00
#
_symmetry.space_group_name_H-M   'P 1'
#
loop_
_entity.id
_entity.type
_entity.pdbx_description
1 polymer ?
#
loop_
_entity_poly.entity_id
_entity_poly.type
_entity_poly.pdbx_seq_one_letter_code
_entity_poly.pdbx_strand_id
1 'polypeptide(L)'
;VAAAQMGAGIVECDVAFTKDRELVCRHAQNDLHTTTNIVAVPELNAKCTQPFVPADPASGTPARAECRTSDITLAEFKSLKGKMDAYNPMATTPEEYLAGTADWRTDLYASRGTLMTHKESIDLFKALGVKFTPELKSPVVDMPFEGDYSQQDYARQMIQDYIDAGVKPE
;
A
#
# COMPACT_ATOMS: atom_id res chain seq x y z
N VAL A 1 -13.72 -6.74 -3.73
CA VAL A 1 -14.83 -7.72 -3.74
C VAL A 1 -16.06 -7.12 -3.07
N ALA A 2 -15.99 -6.70 -1.79
CA ALA A 2 -17.17 -6.20 -1.06
C ALA A 2 -17.87 -5.04 -1.80
N ALA A 3 -17.12 -4.03 -2.28
CA ALA A 3 -17.70 -2.90 -3.01
C ALA A 3 -18.48 -3.36 -4.27
N ALA A 4 -17.91 -4.29 -5.05
CA ALA A 4 -18.59 -4.85 -6.22
C ALA A 4 -19.87 -5.61 -5.83
N GLN A 5 -19.85 -6.41 -4.76
CA GLN A 5 -21.03 -7.10 -4.24
C GLN A 5 -22.10 -6.12 -3.71
N MET A 6 -21.71 -4.95 -3.27
CA MET A 6 -22.62 -3.87 -2.86
C MET A 6 -23.14 -3.04 -4.03
N GLY A 7 -22.77 -3.37 -5.27
CA GLY A 7 -23.26 -2.72 -6.49
C GLY A 7 -22.35 -1.65 -7.08
N ALA A 8 -21.10 -1.52 -6.62
CA ALA A 8 -20.14 -0.63 -7.27
C ALA A 8 -19.85 -1.15 -8.69
N GLY A 9 -20.20 -0.37 -9.70
CA GLY A 9 -19.95 -0.71 -11.11
C GLY A 9 -18.55 -0.34 -11.59
N ILE A 10 -17.86 0.54 -10.88
CA ILE A 10 -16.50 0.99 -11.14
C ILE A 10 -15.68 0.86 -9.86
N VAL A 11 -14.48 0.30 -9.95
CA VAL A 11 -13.57 0.09 -8.81
C VAL A 11 -12.19 0.68 -9.14
N GLU A 12 -11.59 1.30 -8.17
CA GLU A 12 -10.29 1.93 -8.27
C GLU A 12 -9.16 1.03 -7.77
N CYS A 13 -8.01 1.11 -8.43
CA CYS A 13 -6.72 0.73 -7.87
C CYS A 13 -5.79 1.94 -7.98
N ASP A 14 -5.43 2.49 -6.84
CA ASP A 14 -4.33 3.44 -6.72
C ASP A 14 -3.02 2.68 -6.91
N VAL A 15 -2.17 3.12 -7.82
CA VAL A 15 -0.98 2.39 -8.22
C VAL A 15 0.28 3.06 -7.68
N ALA A 16 1.10 2.30 -6.97
CA ALA A 16 2.45 2.65 -6.53
C ALA A 16 3.44 1.57 -7.01
N PHE A 17 4.75 1.77 -6.83
CA PHE A 17 5.76 0.78 -7.21
C PHE A 17 6.66 0.37 -6.03
N THR A 18 7.12 -0.88 -6.08
CA THR A 18 8.06 -1.49 -5.12
C THR A 18 9.52 -1.15 -5.46
N LYS A 19 10.46 -1.55 -4.61
CA LYS A 19 11.91 -1.37 -4.84
C LYS A 19 12.37 -2.02 -6.15
N ASP A 20 11.84 -3.19 -6.48
CA ASP A 20 12.08 -3.90 -7.74
C ASP A 20 11.13 -3.48 -8.87
N ARG A 21 10.46 -2.30 -8.73
CA ARG A 21 9.66 -1.62 -9.75
C ARG A 21 8.41 -2.40 -10.19
N GLU A 22 7.93 -3.29 -9.34
CA GLU A 22 6.64 -3.96 -9.58
C GLU A 22 5.48 -3.09 -9.11
N LEU A 23 4.41 -3.04 -9.90
CA LEU A 23 3.25 -2.20 -9.58
C LEU A 23 2.32 -2.89 -8.58
N VAL A 24 1.92 -2.13 -7.57
CA VAL A 24 1.07 -2.60 -6.46
C VAL A 24 -0.07 -1.62 -6.19
N CYS A 25 -1.20 -2.14 -5.70
CA CYS A 25 -2.35 -1.31 -5.33
C CYS A 25 -2.14 -0.71 -3.92
N ARG A 26 -1.78 0.57 -3.88
CA ARG A 26 -1.61 1.35 -2.64
C ARG A 26 -2.03 2.79 -2.84
N HIS A 27 -2.81 3.33 -1.88
CA HIS A 27 -3.31 4.71 -1.91
C HIS A 27 -2.16 5.74 -1.89
N ALA A 28 -1.06 5.43 -1.22
CA ALA A 28 0.16 6.23 -1.26
C ALA A 28 1.40 5.34 -1.26
N GLN A 29 2.50 5.82 -1.85
CA GLN A 29 3.76 5.09 -1.85
C GLN A 29 4.32 4.92 -0.42
N ASN A 30 4.01 5.82 0.50
CA ASN A 30 4.55 5.89 1.86
C ASN A 30 3.52 5.54 2.94
N ASP A 31 2.54 4.68 2.68
CA ASP A 31 1.48 4.34 3.63
C ASP A 31 1.65 2.99 4.34
N LEU A 32 2.70 2.22 4.03
CA LEU A 32 2.82 0.84 4.53
C LEU A 32 2.84 0.73 6.06
N HIS A 33 3.37 1.74 6.76
CA HIS A 33 3.47 1.73 8.23
C HIS A 33 2.11 1.88 8.93
N THR A 34 1.10 2.46 8.27
CA THR A 34 -0.24 2.64 8.83
C THR A 34 -1.25 1.64 8.27
N THR A 35 -0.95 1.03 7.13
CA THR A 35 -1.88 0.20 6.36
C THR A 35 -1.47 -1.27 6.26
N THR A 36 -0.34 -1.64 6.85
CA THR A 36 0.16 -3.02 6.92
C THR A 36 0.78 -3.32 8.28
N ASN A 37 1.20 -4.57 8.50
CA ASN A 37 1.92 -4.99 9.70
C ASN A 37 3.45 -4.77 9.63
N ILE A 38 3.96 -3.99 8.69
CA ILE A 38 5.41 -3.87 8.40
C ILE A 38 6.25 -3.49 9.61
N VAL A 39 5.75 -2.58 10.47
CA VAL A 39 6.50 -2.12 11.65
C VAL A 39 6.69 -3.21 12.71
N ALA A 40 5.83 -4.24 12.72
CA ALA A 40 5.94 -5.40 13.61
C ALA A 40 6.76 -6.56 13.00
N VAL A 41 7.33 -6.36 11.81
CA VAL A 41 8.24 -7.33 11.15
C VAL A 41 9.65 -6.73 11.20
N PRO A 42 10.50 -7.11 12.15
CA PRO A 42 11.76 -6.41 12.44
C PRO A 42 12.67 -6.21 11.24
N GLU A 43 12.82 -7.23 10.40
CA GLU A 43 13.67 -7.20 9.20
C GLU A 43 13.13 -6.27 8.11
N LEU A 44 11.81 -6.08 8.03
CA LEU A 44 11.20 -5.16 7.07
C LEU A 44 11.10 -3.74 7.64
N ASN A 45 10.79 -3.61 8.93
CA ASN A 45 10.84 -2.32 9.62
C ASN A 45 12.22 -1.66 9.50
N ALA A 46 13.30 -2.45 9.60
CA ALA A 46 14.66 -1.94 9.44
C ALA A 46 14.97 -1.39 8.03
N LYS A 47 14.18 -1.75 7.02
CA LYS A 47 14.31 -1.24 5.63
C LYS A 47 13.52 0.03 5.38
N CYS A 48 12.58 0.38 6.25
CA CYS A 48 11.76 1.57 6.10
C CYS A 48 12.61 2.83 6.02
N THR A 49 12.20 3.79 5.23
CA THR A 49 12.81 5.13 5.15
C THR A 49 12.97 5.75 6.55
N GLN A 50 11.96 5.58 7.41
CA GLN A 50 12.00 5.86 8.84
C GLN A 50 11.49 4.62 9.58
N PRO A 51 12.37 3.78 10.16
CA PRO A 51 11.94 2.71 11.06
C PRO A 51 11.14 3.22 12.24
N PHE A 52 10.31 2.35 12.83
CA PHE A 52 9.50 2.72 13.98
C PHE A 52 10.36 3.28 15.13
N VAL A 53 9.95 4.43 15.63
CA VAL A 53 10.49 5.07 16.82
C VAL A 53 9.33 5.22 17.81
N PRO A 54 9.46 4.69 19.04
CA PRO A 54 8.41 4.78 20.05
C PRO A 54 8.11 6.22 20.44
N ALA A 55 6.90 6.44 20.93
CA ALA A 55 6.54 7.69 21.60
C ALA A 55 7.36 7.87 22.89
N ASP A 56 7.59 9.12 23.24
CA ASP A 56 8.09 9.49 24.55
C ASP A 56 6.97 10.17 25.36
N PRO A 57 6.28 9.44 26.25
CA PRO A 57 5.21 10.01 27.07
C PRO A 57 5.66 11.15 27.99
N ALA A 58 6.94 11.16 28.39
CA ALA A 58 7.47 12.18 29.30
C ALA A 58 7.58 13.55 28.63
N SER A 59 7.95 13.58 27.34
CA SER A 59 8.02 14.81 26.53
C SER A 59 6.77 15.07 25.71
N GLY A 60 5.84 14.11 25.61
CA GLY A 60 4.69 14.17 24.72
C GLY A 60 5.04 13.98 23.23
N THR A 61 6.25 13.48 22.93
CA THR A 61 6.69 13.25 21.54
C THR A 61 5.99 12.01 20.99
N PRO A 62 5.28 12.10 19.83
CA PRO A 62 4.57 10.97 19.27
C PRO A 62 5.52 9.91 18.65
N ALA A 63 5.03 8.69 18.56
CA ALA A 63 5.66 7.63 17.77
C ALA A 63 5.73 8.01 16.29
N ARG A 64 6.77 7.54 15.61
CA ARG A 64 7.02 7.85 14.19
C ARG A 64 7.44 6.60 13.43
N ALA A 65 6.97 6.49 12.20
CA ALA A 65 7.45 5.56 11.20
C ALA A 65 7.11 6.11 9.81
N GLU A 66 7.90 5.75 8.80
CA GLU A 66 7.58 5.95 7.39
C GLU A 66 8.14 4.78 6.60
N CYS A 67 7.26 3.95 6.04
CA CYS A 67 7.62 2.81 5.23
C CYS A 67 7.00 2.97 3.85
N ARG A 68 7.84 2.97 2.83
CA ARG A 68 7.45 3.15 1.43
C ARG A 68 7.37 1.81 0.71
N THR A 69 6.52 1.71 -0.29
CA THR A 69 6.52 0.53 -1.18
C THR A 69 7.88 0.35 -1.84
N SER A 70 8.57 1.44 -2.18
CA SER A 70 9.92 1.46 -2.75
C SER A 70 11.05 1.09 -1.78
N ASP A 71 10.77 0.93 -0.48
CA ASP A 71 11.76 0.44 0.49
C ASP A 71 11.95 -1.09 0.42
N ILE A 72 10.97 -1.80 -0.12
CA ILE A 72 10.89 -3.27 -0.12
C ILE A 72 10.56 -3.84 -1.51
N THR A 73 10.97 -5.08 -1.75
CA THR A 73 10.65 -5.81 -2.98
C THR A 73 9.20 -6.28 -3.01
N LEU A 74 8.71 -6.68 -4.19
CA LEU A 74 7.39 -7.29 -4.34
C LEU A 74 7.21 -8.53 -3.44
N ALA A 75 8.23 -9.40 -3.38
CA ALA A 75 8.17 -10.60 -2.54
C ALA A 75 7.97 -10.26 -1.06
N GLU A 76 8.68 -9.24 -0.57
CA GLU A 76 8.53 -8.73 0.79
C GLU A 76 7.17 -8.07 1.01
N PHE A 77 6.73 -7.25 0.06
CA PHE A 77 5.39 -6.65 0.09
C PHE A 77 4.29 -7.70 0.20
N LYS A 78 4.37 -8.78 -0.58
CA LYS A 78 3.39 -9.89 -0.56
C LYS A 78 3.42 -10.70 0.74
N SER A 79 4.48 -10.65 1.53
CA SER A 79 4.56 -11.28 2.84
C SER A 79 3.81 -10.53 3.93
N LEU A 80 3.50 -9.25 3.71
CA LEU A 80 2.78 -8.40 4.65
C LEU A 80 1.28 -8.72 4.68
N LYS A 81 0.63 -8.29 5.76
CA LYS A 81 -0.82 -8.30 5.91
C LYS A 81 -1.35 -6.87 5.87
N GLY A 82 -2.32 -6.62 5.02
CA GLY A 82 -3.01 -5.35 4.98
C GLY A 82 -3.90 -5.16 6.20
N LYS A 83 -4.02 -3.93 6.66
CA LYS A 83 -4.92 -3.52 7.75
C LYS A 83 -5.62 -2.21 7.40
N MET A 84 -6.66 -1.86 8.14
CA MET A 84 -7.24 -0.53 8.05
C MET A 84 -6.19 0.53 8.35
N ASP A 85 -6.22 1.62 7.58
CA ASP A 85 -5.34 2.77 7.78
C ASP A 85 -5.64 3.43 9.14
N ALA A 86 -4.75 3.23 10.07
CA ALA A 86 -4.75 3.84 11.39
C ALA A 86 -3.45 3.51 12.13
N TYR A 87 -3.06 4.35 13.08
CA TYR A 87 -1.97 4.08 14.01
C TYR A 87 -2.22 4.77 15.35
N ASN A 88 -1.57 4.28 16.40
CA ASN A 88 -1.58 4.93 17.70
C ASN A 88 -0.37 5.87 17.83
N PRO A 89 -0.55 7.19 17.85
CA PRO A 89 0.56 8.14 17.95
C PRO A 89 1.29 8.10 19.29
N MET A 90 0.70 7.52 20.34
CA MET A 90 1.32 7.40 21.66
C MET A 90 1.88 6.01 21.94
N ALA A 91 2.05 5.19 20.89
CA ALA A 91 2.58 3.85 21.00
C ALA A 91 4.04 3.81 21.44
N THR A 92 4.33 2.92 22.37
CA THR A 92 5.69 2.62 22.84
C THR A 92 6.25 1.33 22.23
N THR A 93 5.40 0.53 21.59
CA THR A 93 5.78 -0.68 20.86
C THR A 93 5.17 -0.71 19.46
N PRO A 94 5.74 -1.51 18.52
CA PRO A 94 5.15 -1.70 17.19
C PRO A 94 3.72 -2.23 17.22
N GLU A 95 3.40 -3.14 18.13
CA GLU A 95 2.08 -3.72 18.28
C GLU A 95 1.05 -2.68 18.71
N GLU A 96 1.41 -1.83 19.68
CA GLU A 96 0.58 -0.70 20.09
C GLU A 96 0.37 0.29 18.94
N TYR A 97 1.40 0.53 18.12
CA TYR A 97 1.33 1.41 16.97
C TYR A 97 0.29 0.92 15.97
N LEU A 98 0.29 -0.38 15.68
CA LEU A 98 -0.67 -1.01 14.76
C LEU A 98 -2.11 -1.07 15.29
N ALA A 99 -2.30 -0.98 16.60
CA ALA A 99 -3.60 -1.07 17.27
C ALA A 99 -4.41 0.25 17.26
N GLY A 100 -4.10 1.18 16.36
CA GLY A 100 -4.75 2.49 16.29
C GLY A 100 -6.13 2.52 15.63
N THR A 101 -6.66 1.38 15.17
CA THR A 101 -8.01 1.31 14.57
C THR A 101 -9.06 1.73 15.62
N ALA A 102 -9.92 2.69 15.24
CA ALA A 102 -10.97 3.17 16.11
C ALA A 102 -11.96 2.04 16.50
N ASP A 103 -12.37 1.98 17.74
CA ASP A 103 -13.22 0.92 18.32
C ASP A 103 -14.64 0.86 17.73
N TRP A 104 -15.11 1.95 17.12
CA TRP A 104 -16.38 1.98 16.39
C TRP A 104 -16.31 1.35 14.98
N ARG A 105 -15.11 1.02 14.50
CA ARG A 105 -14.92 0.31 13.23
C ARG A 105 -15.03 -1.20 13.43
N THR A 106 -15.56 -1.88 12.41
CA THR A 106 -15.61 -3.35 12.45
C THR A 106 -14.21 -3.96 12.36
N ASP A 107 -13.93 -4.93 13.22
CA ASP A 107 -12.69 -5.71 13.21
C ASP A 107 -12.56 -6.64 11.99
N LEU A 108 -13.63 -6.81 11.20
CA LEU A 108 -13.71 -7.81 10.14
C LEU A 108 -12.54 -7.72 9.14
N TYR A 109 -12.07 -6.50 8.87
CA TYR A 109 -10.97 -6.23 7.93
C TYR A 109 -9.78 -5.51 8.58
N ALA A 110 -9.78 -5.35 9.90
CA ALA A 110 -8.79 -4.53 10.61
C ALA A 110 -7.33 -4.98 10.38
N SER A 111 -7.09 -6.27 10.08
CA SER A 111 -5.74 -6.84 9.95
C SER A 111 -5.64 -8.01 8.97
N ARG A 112 -6.55 -8.13 8.00
CA ARG A 112 -6.67 -9.32 7.13
C ARG A 112 -6.73 -8.99 5.63
N GLY A 113 -6.36 -7.78 5.23
CA GLY A 113 -6.36 -7.39 3.83
C GLY A 113 -5.29 -8.16 3.04
N THR A 114 -5.65 -8.66 1.86
CA THR A 114 -4.70 -9.21 0.89
C THR A 114 -4.07 -8.06 0.11
N LEU A 115 -2.75 -7.99 0.10
CA LEU A 115 -2.02 -7.02 -0.71
C LEU A 115 -1.91 -7.54 -2.14
N MET A 116 -2.24 -6.70 -3.10
CA MET A 116 -2.34 -7.06 -4.51
C MET A 116 -1.36 -6.28 -5.38
N THR A 117 -0.83 -6.95 -6.40
CA THR A 117 -0.21 -6.26 -7.53
C THR A 117 -1.27 -5.58 -8.38
N HIS A 118 -0.86 -4.64 -9.22
CA HIS A 118 -1.75 -4.01 -10.20
C HIS A 118 -2.35 -5.06 -11.16
N LYS A 119 -1.55 -6.00 -11.67
CA LYS A 119 -2.01 -7.11 -12.53
C LYS A 119 -3.07 -7.98 -11.84
N GLU A 120 -2.80 -8.40 -10.60
CA GLU A 120 -3.78 -9.19 -9.82
C GLU A 120 -5.10 -8.43 -9.62
N SER A 121 -5.04 -7.10 -9.45
CA SER A 121 -6.25 -6.28 -9.31
C SER A 121 -7.06 -6.24 -10.60
N ILE A 122 -6.39 -6.13 -11.76
CA ILE A 122 -7.04 -6.16 -13.07
C ILE A 122 -7.77 -7.50 -13.28
N ASP A 123 -7.10 -8.62 -13.00
CA ASP A 123 -7.71 -9.94 -13.11
C ASP A 123 -8.93 -10.11 -12.19
N LEU A 124 -8.81 -9.63 -10.95
CA LEU A 124 -9.91 -9.64 -9.98
C LEU A 124 -11.10 -8.81 -10.48
N PHE A 125 -10.87 -7.60 -10.97
CA PHE A 125 -11.95 -6.71 -11.42
C PHE A 125 -12.63 -7.25 -12.68
N LYS A 126 -11.88 -7.85 -13.60
CA LYS A 126 -12.43 -8.59 -14.75
C LYS A 126 -13.32 -9.75 -14.30
N ALA A 127 -12.87 -10.54 -13.33
CA ALA A 127 -13.65 -11.66 -12.79
C ALA A 127 -14.93 -11.20 -12.07
N LEU A 128 -14.93 -10.01 -11.49
CA LEU A 128 -16.11 -9.40 -10.85
C LEU A 128 -17.04 -8.69 -11.84
N GLY A 129 -16.64 -8.52 -13.10
CA GLY A 129 -17.44 -7.83 -14.12
C GLY A 129 -17.61 -6.33 -13.86
N VAL A 130 -16.67 -5.69 -13.16
CA VAL A 130 -16.68 -4.24 -12.87
C VAL A 130 -15.74 -3.50 -13.80
N LYS A 131 -15.99 -2.20 -13.99
CA LYS A 131 -15.09 -1.30 -14.71
C LYS A 131 -13.95 -0.83 -13.81
N PHE A 132 -12.90 -0.25 -14.43
CA PHE A 132 -11.69 0.21 -13.74
C PHE A 132 -11.57 1.73 -13.79
N THR A 133 -11.00 2.29 -12.74
CA THR A 133 -10.51 3.67 -12.73
C THR A 133 -9.18 3.69 -11.97
N PRO A 134 -8.03 3.56 -12.66
CA PRO A 134 -6.73 3.58 -12.01
C PRO A 134 -6.32 5.01 -11.66
N GLU A 135 -5.64 5.17 -10.56
CA GLU A 135 -4.90 6.38 -10.24
C GLU A 135 -3.40 6.08 -10.15
N LEU A 136 -2.59 6.74 -10.98
CA LEU A 136 -1.14 6.69 -10.85
C LEU A 136 -0.71 7.63 -9.72
N LYS A 137 -0.31 7.07 -8.58
CA LYS A 137 0.09 7.88 -7.42
C LYS A 137 1.41 8.58 -7.68
N SER A 138 1.49 9.83 -7.22
CA SER A 138 2.75 10.58 -7.29
C SER A 138 3.82 9.91 -6.42
N PRO A 139 5.01 9.62 -6.96
CA PRO A 139 6.13 9.11 -6.17
C PRO A 139 6.53 10.09 -5.06
N VAL A 140 6.89 9.56 -3.91
CA VAL A 140 7.47 10.32 -2.78
C VAL A 140 8.99 10.13 -2.71
N VAL A 141 9.58 9.56 -3.74
CA VAL A 141 11.02 9.41 -3.96
C VAL A 141 11.44 10.25 -5.14
N ASP A 142 12.73 10.60 -5.19
CA ASP A 142 13.29 11.33 -6.33
C ASP A 142 13.20 10.49 -7.60
N MET A 143 12.78 11.12 -8.69
CA MET A 143 12.69 10.50 -10.01
C MET A 143 13.75 11.12 -10.95
N PRO A 144 14.43 10.30 -11.78
CA PRO A 144 14.30 8.85 -11.99
C PRO A 144 14.71 8.05 -10.75
N PHE A 145 13.85 7.10 -10.33
CA PHE A 145 14.16 6.21 -9.20
C PHE A 145 15.38 5.34 -9.54
N GLU A 146 16.33 5.25 -8.61
CA GLU A 146 17.61 4.55 -8.80
C GLU A 146 18.38 4.98 -10.08
N GLY A 147 18.10 6.20 -10.58
CA GLY A 147 18.81 6.82 -11.69
C GLY A 147 18.29 6.51 -13.10
N ASP A 148 17.43 5.51 -13.28
CA ASP A 148 17.00 5.04 -14.60
C ASP A 148 15.48 4.75 -14.74
N TYR A 149 14.72 4.66 -13.64
CA TYR A 149 13.26 4.45 -13.71
C TYR A 149 12.53 5.79 -13.62
N SER A 150 12.15 6.30 -14.79
CA SER A 150 11.52 7.62 -14.90
C SER A 150 10.01 7.59 -14.55
N GLN A 151 9.44 8.76 -14.27
CA GLN A 151 8.00 8.95 -14.14
C GLN A 151 7.24 8.44 -15.39
N GLN A 152 7.83 8.58 -16.58
CA GLN A 152 7.23 8.11 -17.82
C GLN A 152 7.26 6.58 -17.92
N ASP A 153 8.32 5.92 -17.44
CA ASP A 153 8.40 4.46 -17.43
C ASP A 153 7.37 3.88 -16.46
N TYR A 154 7.22 4.47 -15.30
CA TYR A 154 6.18 4.12 -14.32
C TYR A 154 4.77 4.24 -14.93
N ALA A 155 4.45 5.36 -15.58
CA ALA A 155 3.17 5.55 -16.23
C ALA A 155 2.93 4.57 -17.40
N ARG A 156 3.95 4.32 -18.23
CA ARG A 156 3.88 3.35 -19.32
C ARG A 156 3.64 1.94 -18.83
N GLN A 157 4.29 1.55 -17.74
CA GLN A 157 4.13 0.23 -17.14
C GLN A 157 2.69 0.01 -16.69
N MET A 158 2.06 0.99 -16.03
CA MET A 158 0.66 0.89 -15.64
C MET A 158 -0.28 0.73 -16.86
N ILE A 159 -0.06 1.50 -17.93
CA ILE A 159 -0.84 1.40 -19.14
C ILE A 159 -0.60 0.03 -19.82
N GLN A 160 0.63 -0.45 -19.84
CA GLN A 160 0.99 -1.72 -20.45
C GLN A 160 0.30 -2.91 -19.76
N ASP A 161 0.16 -2.88 -18.43
CA ASP A 161 -0.57 -3.91 -17.69
C ASP A 161 -2.03 -4.03 -18.16
N TYR A 162 -2.71 -2.92 -18.47
CA TYR A 162 -4.06 -2.93 -19.03
C TYR A 162 -4.08 -3.48 -20.46
N ILE A 163 -3.12 -3.07 -21.29
CA ILE A 163 -3.00 -3.56 -22.68
C ILE A 163 -2.79 -5.06 -22.70
N ASP A 164 -1.86 -5.57 -21.88
CA ASP A 164 -1.53 -7.00 -21.78
C ASP A 164 -2.73 -7.82 -21.27
N ALA A 165 -3.54 -7.23 -20.40
CA ALA A 165 -4.77 -7.84 -19.90
C ALA A 165 -5.94 -7.77 -20.90
N GLY A 166 -5.77 -7.13 -22.06
CA GLY A 166 -6.81 -6.94 -23.07
C GLY A 166 -7.94 -5.99 -22.65
N VAL A 167 -7.69 -5.11 -21.69
CA VAL A 167 -8.65 -4.07 -21.28
C VAL A 167 -8.62 -2.95 -22.31
N LYS A 168 -9.80 -2.55 -22.80
CA LYS A 168 -9.94 -1.44 -23.75
C LYS A 168 -10.39 -0.18 -22.99
N PRO A 169 -9.86 1.00 -23.36
CA PRO A 169 -10.41 2.25 -22.86
C PRO A 169 -11.85 2.41 -23.35
N GLU A 170 -12.72 2.90 -22.47
CA GLU A 170 -14.12 3.22 -22.75
C GLU A 170 -14.34 4.73 -22.72
#